data_133c7d070bdab0d10682d9139a102622
#
_entry.id   133c7d070bdab0d10682d9139a102622
#
_cell.length_a   1.000
_cell.length_b   1.000
_cell.length_c   1.000
_cell.angle_alpha   90.00
_cell.angle_beta   90.00
_cell.angle_gamma   90.00
#
_symmetry.space_group_name_H-M   'P 1'
#
loop_
_entity.id
_entity.type
_entity.pdbx_description
1 polymer ?
#
loop_
_entity_poly.entity_id
_entity_poly.type
_entity_poly.pdbx_seq_one_letter_code
_entity_poly.pdbx_strand_id
1 'polypeptide(L)'
;MKSVLKRGNVIMDNEIKNVFFDIEMLRRRLIRPFFIELGLTVGQGQPRILKELREHGIMNQKELADACLMDVTTMSRTLDRMEKDGLLKRENNPASRRSWNVLLTDYGSQKADEVIRILS
;
A
#
# COMPACT_ATOMS: atom_id res chain seq x y z
N MET A 1 30.12 -5.79 14.96
CA MET A 1 29.02 -6.49 14.32
C MET A 1 29.08 -6.29 12.84
N LYS A 2 28.73 -7.29 12.10
CA LYS A 2 29.03 -7.33 10.67
C LYS A 2 27.79 -7.54 9.83
N SER A 3 27.68 -6.78 8.76
CA SER A 3 26.75 -7.10 7.68
C SER A 3 27.35 -8.24 6.86
N VAL A 4 26.53 -9.22 6.53
CA VAL A 4 26.99 -10.38 5.79
C VAL A 4 26.17 -10.50 4.50
N LEU A 5 26.88 -10.57 3.38
CA LEU A 5 26.29 -10.90 2.08
C LEU A 5 26.34 -12.41 1.90
N LYS A 6 25.20 -13.03 1.72
CA LYS A 6 25.12 -14.46 1.52
C LYS A 6 24.14 -14.76 0.39
N ARG A 7 24.63 -15.16 -0.77
CA ARG A 7 23.82 -15.57 -1.94
C ARG A 7 22.78 -14.51 -2.35
N GLY A 8 23.19 -13.25 -2.39
CA GLY A 8 22.32 -12.15 -2.73
C GLY A 8 21.44 -11.62 -1.59
N ASN A 9 21.47 -12.26 -0.43
CA ASN A 9 20.80 -11.77 0.77
C ASN A 9 21.76 -10.97 1.63
N VAL A 10 21.30 -9.84 2.13
CA VAL A 10 22.06 -9.01 3.06
C VAL A 10 21.58 -9.29 4.47
N ILE A 11 22.49 -9.75 5.32
CA ILE A 11 22.24 -9.89 6.75
C ILE A 11 22.85 -8.65 7.41
N MET A 12 21.99 -7.73 7.83
CA MET A 12 22.44 -6.52 8.50
C MET A 12 22.80 -6.82 9.95
N ASP A 13 23.76 -6.09 10.48
CA ASP A 13 24.05 -6.18 11.92
C ASP A 13 22.92 -5.58 12.75
N ASN A 14 22.96 -5.83 14.07
CA ASN A 14 21.89 -5.41 14.97
C ASN A 14 21.75 -3.91 15.07
N GLU A 15 22.85 -3.16 14.98
CA GLU A 15 22.80 -1.70 15.05
C GLU A 15 22.07 -1.11 13.87
N ILE A 16 22.38 -1.59 12.67
CA ILE A 16 21.71 -1.14 11.44
C ILE A 16 20.23 -1.50 11.47
N LYS A 17 19.91 -2.73 11.88
CA LYS A 17 18.50 -3.15 12.02
C LYS A 17 17.74 -2.27 12.98
N ASN A 18 18.34 -1.93 14.11
CA ASN A 18 17.71 -1.07 15.10
C ASN A 18 17.48 0.34 14.57
N VAL A 19 18.42 0.90 13.81
CA VAL A 19 18.26 2.21 13.17
C VAL A 19 17.09 2.19 12.19
N PHE A 20 17.02 1.19 11.33
CA PHE A 20 15.91 1.07 10.40
C PHE A 20 14.57 0.90 11.10
N PHE A 21 14.54 0.08 12.15
CA PHE A 21 13.34 -0.12 12.96
C PHE A 21 12.88 1.19 13.59
N ASP A 22 13.80 1.94 14.18
CA ASP A 22 13.49 3.22 14.83
C ASP A 22 12.99 4.25 13.81
N ILE A 23 13.60 4.33 12.64
CA ILE A 23 13.17 5.21 11.57
C ILE A 23 11.73 4.87 11.13
N GLU A 24 11.43 3.59 10.95
CA GLU A 24 10.09 3.15 10.56
C GLU A 24 9.06 3.47 11.64
N MET A 25 9.40 3.27 12.90
CA MET A 25 8.50 3.58 14.01
C MET A 25 8.22 5.08 14.11
N LEU A 26 9.26 5.90 13.97
CA LEU A 26 9.11 7.35 13.98
C LEU A 26 8.28 7.83 12.78
N ARG A 27 8.57 7.32 11.61
CA ARG A 27 7.82 7.65 10.40
C ARG A 27 6.34 7.35 10.58
N ARG A 28 6.00 6.16 11.06
CA ARG A 28 4.61 5.78 11.33
C ARG A 28 3.96 6.73 12.33
N ARG A 29 4.65 7.04 13.41
CA ARG A 29 4.13 7.93 14.46
C ARG A 29 3.87 9.34 13.94
N LEU A 30 4.73 9.86 13.06
CA LEU A 30 4.60 11.20 12.52
C LEU A 30 3.55 11.29 11.41
N ILE A 31 3.42 10.26 10.59
CA ILE A 31 2.55 10.27 9.42
C ILE A 31 1.13 9.80 9.75
N ARG A 32 1.01 8.89 10.70
CA ARG A 32 -0.28 8.28 11.06
C ARG A 32 -1.41 9.29 11.30
N PRO A 33 -1.22 10.39 12.06
CA PRO A 33 -2.31 11.34 12.28
C PRO A 33 -2.86 11.95 10.99
N PHE A 34 -2.00 12.19 10.00
CA PHE A 34 -2.42 12.75 8.71
C PHE A 34 -3.33 11.78 7.96
N PHE A 35 -3.01 10.50 7.97
CA PHE A 35 -3.84 9.49 7.31
C PHE A 35 -5.17 9.29 8.03
N ILE A 36 -5.16 9.36 9.37
CA ILE A 36 -6.39 9.27 10.15
C ILE A 36 -7.32 10.44 9.81
N GLU A 37 -6.79 11.64 9.66
CA GLU A 37 -7.59 12.80 9.22
C GLU A 37 -8.23 12.58 7.86
N LEU A 38 -7.56 11.85 6.97
CA LEU A 38 -8.11 11.50 5.66
C LEU A 38 -9.17 10.39 5.73
N GLY A 39 -9.40 9.82 6.91
CA GLY A 39 -10.34 8.71 7.08
C GLY A 39 -9.77 7.36 6.66
N LEU A 40 -8.45 7.22 6.61
CA LEU A 40 -7.79 5.99 6.17
C LEU A 40 -7.39 5.11 7.35
N THR A 41 -7.44 3.80 7.13
CA THR A 41 -6.98 2.82 8.11
C THR A 41 -5.52 2.49 7.81
N VAL A 42 -4.62 3.02 8.62
CA VAL A 42 -3.18 2.96 8.37
C VAL A 42 -2.61 1.54 8.39
N GLY A 43 -3.12 0.69 9.27
CA GLY A 43 -2.58 -0.65 9.45
C GLY A 43 -2.89 -1.65 8.34
N GLN A 44 -3.71 -1.28 7.36
CA GLN A 44 -4.16 -2.18 6.29
C GLN A 44 -3.64 -1.80 4.90
N GLY A 45 -2.65 -0.92 4.83
CA GLY A 45 -2.02 -0.57 3.57
C GLY A 45 -2.85 0.31 2.64
N GLN A 46 -3.94 0.90 3.11
CA GLN A 46 -4.81 1.74 2.27
C GLN A 46 -4.08 2.89 1.59
N PRO A 47 -3.20 3.64 2.30
CA PRO A 47 -2.47 4.72 1.64
C PRO A 47 -1.60 4.24 0.48
N ARG A 48 -0.93 3.09 0.63
CA ARG A 48 -0.10 2.53 -0.42
C ARG A 48 -0.92 2.10 -1.63
N ILE A 49 -2.08 1.51 -1.39
CA ILE A 49 -2.99 1.11 -2.46
C ILE A 49 -3.43 2.32 -3.27
N LEU A 50 -3.85 3.39 -2.60
CA LEU A 50 -4.27 4.62 -3.27
C LEU A 50 -3.13 5.21 -4.11
N LYS A 51 -1.93 5.26 -3.56
CA LYS A 51 -0.75 5.76 -4.25
C LYS A 51 -0.46 4.95 -5.51
N GLU A 52 -0.42 3.63 -5.39
CA GLU A 52 -0.12 2.75 -6.53
C GLU A 52 -1.16 2.90 -7.65
N LEU A 53 -2.44 2.91 -7.30
CA LEU A 53 -3.50 3.09 -8.29
C LEU A 53 -3.46 4.46 -8.95
N ARG A 54 -3.13 5.50 -8.21
CA ARG A 54 -3.04 6.85 -8.76
C ARG A 54 -1.88 6.98 -9.73
N GLU A 55 -0.74 6.39 -9.42
CA GLU A 55 0.46 6.47 -10.24
C GLU A 55 0.41 5.56 -11.47
N HIS A 56 -0.19 4.39 -11.35
CA HIS A 56 -0.18 3.37 -12.42
C HIS A 56 -1.50 3.19 -13.14
N GLY A 57 -2.57 3.80 -12.64
CA GLY A 57 -3.89 3.65 -13.22
C GLY A 57 -4.53 2.33 -12.83
N ILE A 58 -5.29 1.73 -13.75
CA ILE A 58 -5.99 0.47 -13.47
C ILE A 58 -4.97 -0.65 -13.31
N MET A 59 -5.09 -1.39 -12.21
CA MET A 59 -4.24 -2.55 -11.93
C MET A 59 -5.13 -3.74 -11.61
N ASN A 60 -4.69 -4.95 -11.98
CA ASN A 60 -5.41 -6.12 -11.49
C ASN A 60 -5.05 -6.36 -10.02
N GLN A 61 -5.89 -7.13 -9.35
CA GLN A 61 -5.76 -7.31 -7.90
C GLN A 61 -4.43 -7.97 -7.51
N LYS A 62 -3.93 -8.88 -8.32
CA LYS A 62 -2.65 -9.55 -8.07
C LYS A 62 -1.47 -8.59 -8.23
N GLU A 63 -1.45 -7.81 -9.31
CA GLU A 63 -0.42 -6.80 -9.52
C GLU A 63 -0.37 -5.80 -8.36
N LEU A 64 -1.54 -5.39 -7.90
CA LEU A 64 -1.66 -4.46 -6.79
C LEU A 64 -1.13 -5.07 -5.48
N ALA A 65 -1.47 -6.34 -5.22
CA ALA A 65 -0.97 -7.05 -4.05
C ALA A 65 0.57 -7.13 -4.07
N ASP A 66 1.14 -7.47 -5.23
CA ASP A 66 2.59 -7.55 -5.39
C ASP A 66 3.25 -6.18 -5.17
N ALA A 67 2.67 -5.12 -5.75
CA ALA A 67 3.20 -3.77 -5.61
C ALA A 67 3.14 -3.25 -4.16
N CYS A 68 2.13 -3.66 -3.42
CA CYS A 68 1.94 -3.26 -2.02
C CYS A 68 2.58 -4.22 -1.02
N LEU A 69 3.25 -5.27 -1.49
CA LEU A 69 3.86 -6.31 -0.66
C LEU A 69 2.83 -6.94 0.29
N MET A 70 1.64 -7.19 -0.21
CA MET A 70 0.53 -7.78 0.54
C MET A 70 0.17 -9.14 -0.05
N ASP A 71 -0.28 -10.05 0.80
CA ASP A 71 -0.84 -11.31 0.31
C ASP A 71 -2.24 -11.08 -0.29
N VAL A 72 -2.68 -12.03 -1.11
CA VAL A 72 -3.93 -11.89 -1.86
C VAL A 72 -5.14 -11.81 -0.94
N THR A 73 -5.14 -12.56 0.16
CA THR A 73 -6.25 -12.57 1.11
C THR A 73 -6.39 -11.22 1.81
N THR A 74 -5.28 -10.67 2.29
CA THR A 74 -5.26 -9.35 2.93
C THR A 74 -5.68 -8.27 1.94
N MET A 75 -5.14 -8.34 0.71
CA MET A 75 -5.52 -7.39 -0.34
C MET A 75 -7.02 -7.43 -0.60
N SER A 76 -7.59 -8.62 -0.75
CA SER A 76 -9.02 -8.77 -1.03
C SER A 76 -9.88 -8.13 0.06
N ARG A 77 -9.56 -8.38 1.32
CA ARG A 77 -10.27 -7.78 2.45
C ARG A 77 -10.14 -6.27 2.50
N THR A 78 -8.94 -5.77 2.25
CA THR A 78 -8.69 -4.33 2.24
C THR A 78 -9.46 -3.65 1.12
N LEU A 79 -9.47 -4.26 -0.06
CA LEU A 79 -10.22 -3.73 -1.20
C LEU A 79 -11.74 -3.76 -0.96
N ASP A 80 -12.25 -4.79 -0.28
CA ASP A 80 -13.66 -4.84 0.11
C ASP A 80 -14.04 -3.61 0.95
N ARG A 81 -13.20 -3.27 1.91
CA ARG A 81 -13.41 -2.12 2.78
C ARG A 81 -13.34 -0.81 2.00
N MET A 82 -12.32 -0.67 1.16
CA MET A 82 -12.12 0.55 0.38
C MET A 82 -13.24 0.76 -0.64
N GLU A 83 -13.75 -0.33 -1.21
CA GLU A 83 -14.90 -0.27 -2.11
C GLU A 83 -16.15 0.22 -1.38
N LYS A 84 -16.40 -0.29 -0.19
CA LYS A 84 -17.51 0.17 0.66
C LYS A 84 -17.39 1.64 1.01
N ASP A 85 -16.17 2.11 1.23
CA ASP A 85 -15.90 3.50 1.57
C ASP A 85 -15.93 4.43 0.35
N GLY A 86 -16.17 3.88 -0.84
CA GLY A 86 -16.30 4.65 -2.07
C GLY A 86 -14.99 5.14 -2.67
N LEU A 87 -13.85 4.56 -2.25
CA LEU A 87 -12.54 4.97 -2.73
C LEU A 87 -12.15 4.35 -4.05
N LEU A 88 -12.66 3.15 -4.33
CA LEU A 88 -12.34 2.41 -5.53
C LEU A 88 -13.51 1.51 -5.92
N LYS A 89 -13.40 0.93 -7.09
CA LYS A 89 -14.31 -0.10 -7.55
C LYS A 89 -13.54 -1.21 -8.25
N ARG A 90 -14.14 -2.37 -8.32
CA ARG A 90 -13.56 -3.52 -8.99
C ARG A 90 -14.44 -3.92 -10.15
N GLU A 91 -13.80 -4.25 -11.26
CA GLU A 91 -14.47 -4.71 -12.47
C GLU A 91 -13.85 -6.01 -12.94
N ASN A 92 -14.64 -6.84 -13.61
CA ASN A 92 -14.11 -8.05 -14.21
C ASN A 92 -13.10 -7.68 -15.30
N ASN A 93 -11.98 -8.38 -15.32
CA ASN A 93 -11.00 -8.22 -16.39
C ASN A 93 -11.53 -8.95 -17.63
N PRO A 94 -11.72 -8.26 -18.78
CA PRO A 94 -12.20 -8.91 -20.00
C PRO A 94 -11.29 -10.03 -20.50
N ALA A 95 -9.99 -9.95 -20.17
CA ALA A 95 -9.01 -10.96 -20.60
C ALA A 95 -8.97 -12.19 -19.67
N SER A 96 -9.56 -12.13 -18.49
CA SER A 96 -9.54 -13.24 -17.53
C SER A 96 -10.69 -13.15 -16.54
N ARG A 97 -11.52 -14.18 -16.50
CA ARG A 97 -12.65 -14.26 -15.54
C ARG A 97 -12.22 -14.38 -14.10
N ARG A 98 -10.96 -14.73 -13.86
CA ARG A 98 -10.40 -14.92 -12.50
C ARG A 98 -9.71 -13.69 -11.97
N SER A 99 -9.60 -12.65 -12.79
CA SER A 99 -8.88 -11.44 -12.43
C SER A 99 -9.83 -10.27 -12.30
N TRP A 100 -9.64 -9.49 -11.24
CA TRP A 100 -10.40 -8.26 -11.01
C TRP A 100 -9.50 -7.06 -11.28
N ASN A 101 -9.99 -6.14 -12.08
CA ASN A 101 -9.34 -4.85 -12.23
C ASN A 101 -9.82 -3.91 -11.12
N VAL A 102 -8.88 -3.17 -10.57
CA VAL A 102 -9.13 -2.21 -9.50
C VAL A 102 -8.88 -0.81 -10.04
N LEU A 103 -9.82 0.08 -9.84
CA LEU A 103 -9.70 1.47 -10.29
C LEU A 103 -10.25 2.42 -9.25
N LEU A 104 -9.64 3.60 -9.17
CA LEU A 104 -10.08 4.63 -8.24
C LEU A 104 -11.37 5.29 -8.71
N THR A 105 -12.22 5.65 -7.76
CA THR A 105 -13.31 6.60 -8.00
C THR A 105 -12.74 8.01 -8.01
N ASP A 106 -13.55 9.00 -8.38
CA ASP A 106 -13.13 10.41 -8.29
C ASP A 106 -12.76 10.77 -6.85
N TYR A 107 -13.55 10.31 -5.90
CA TYR A 107 -13.26 10.48 -4.47
C TYR A 107 -11.94 9.82 -4.08
N GLY A 108 -11.72 8.59 -4.53
CA GLY A 108 -10.47 7.87 -4.29
C GLY A 108 -9.27 8.58 -4.90
N SER A 109 -9.42 9.15 -6.09
CA SER A 109 -8.35 9.91 -6.73
C SER A 109 -7.97 11.15 -5.93
N GLN A 110 -8.95 11.86 -5.38
CA GLN A 110 -8.69 13.00 -4.50
C GLN A 110 -7.93 12.58 -3.25
N LYS A 111 -8.35 11.49 -2.62
CA LYS A 111 -7.65 10.96 -1.44
C LYS A 111 -6.25 10.49 -1.77
N ALA A 112 -6.08 9.86 -2.93
CA ALA A 112 -4.76 9.44 -3.40
C ALA A 112 -3.82 10.63 -3.58
N ASP A 113 -4.29 11.72 -4.16
CA ASP A 113 -3.47 12.93 -4.32
C ASP A 113 -3.04 13.50 -2.97
N GLU A 114 -3.92 13.47 -1.97
CA GLU A 114 -3.59 13.91 -0.62
C GLU A 114 -2.55 12.98 0.03
N VAL A 115 -2.68 11.67 -0.17
CA VAL A 115 -1.69 10.68 0.31
C VAL A 115 -0.33 10.94 -0.33
N ILE A 116 -0.29 11.16 -1.63
CA ILE A 116 0.96 11.40 -2.35
C ILE A 116 1.65 12.65 -1.81
N ARG A 117 0.91 13.71 -1.52
CA ARG A 117 1.49 14.92 -0.92
C ARG A 117 2.10 14.66 0.45
N ILE A 118 1.44 13.84 1.28
CA ILE A 118 1.95 13.47 2.60
C ILE A 118 3.25 12.65 2.48
N LEU A 119 3.31 11.75 1.50
CA LEU A 119 4.46 10.85 1.31
C LEU A 119 5.62 11.50 0.54
N SER A 120 5.39 12.63 -0.06
CA SER A 120 6.46 13.39 -0.79
C SER A 120 7.32 14.26 0.17
#